data_4efc1db697be271c5f6e45806131afa3
#
_entry.id   4efc1db697be271c5f6e45806131afa3
#
_cell.length_a   1.000
_cell.length_b   1.000
_cell.length_c   1.000
_cell.angle_alpha   90.00
_cell.angle_beta   90.00
_cell.angle_gamma   90.00
#
_symmetry.space_group_name_H-M   'P 1'
#
loop_
_entity.id
_entity.type
_entity.pdbx_description
1 polymer ?
#
loop_
_entity_poly.entity_id
_entity_poly.type
_entity_poly.pdbx_seq_one_letter_code
_entity_poly.pdbx_strand_id
1 'polypeptide(L)'
;LMRRKIDDFLKEWKENEDRLPLIVKGARQIGKTASIMQFANDNYKNVVAINFVLQQKFKSIFDDGYDVDSVVRNITLIDPSIELEPGNTIFFFDEMQDCPVCATSLKAFKIDGRYDVVCSGSLMGINYQEIESNSVGYKEDYTMHSMDFEEFLWAKGYDSAFVERLFEKMVSVTPLSSLEMDVLGGLFRDYMIVGGMPAVVSLFVKNGNFSGTLKMQRQLLLDYEEDITKYAQGLDKGKIKNVYNHISVFLGQDNKKFQISKIAHGARSREYVGTVEWLSDAGIVNVCHCLAHISLPLKGNYDPKSYKLYYKDTGLLVASLDEESQEDMRVNKNYGTYKGAVYENVVGDMLAKQGYDLYFYRNEKSTLEMDFFIRDIQTLIPIEVKASDNATKSLSKLTANDGKYPDIRYGIKLCNKNIGFNGKFYTFPYFLAFLLKRFVREK
;
A
#
# COMPACT_ATOMS: atom_id res chain seq x y z
N LEU A 1 15.17 -5.66 -14.07
CA LEU A 1 14.10 -5.50 -13.07
C LEU A 1 13.91 -4.01 -12.76
N MET A 2 12.68 -3.56 -12.48
CA MET A 2 12.45 -2.17 -12.05
C MET A 2 12.91 -2.00 -10.60
N ARG A 3 13.55 -0.86 -10.31
CA ARG A 3 13.97 -0.52 -8.94
C ARG A 3 12.75 -0.37 -8.01
N ARG A 4 12.86 -0.90 -6.82
CA ARG A 4 11.84 -0.86 -5.78
C ARG A 4 12.44 -0.34 -4.45
N LYS A 5 11.61 0.26 -3.61
CA LYS A 5 12.05 0.70 -2.27
C LYS A 5 12.52 -0.45 -1.38
N ILE A 6 11.96 -1.64 -1.57
CA ILE A 6 12.42 -2.83 -0.86
C ILE A 6 13.88 -3.17 -1.18
N ASP A 7 14.40 -2.79 -2.36
CA ASP A 7 15.78 -3.11 -2.74
C ASP A 7 16.78 -2.37 -1.84
N ASP A 8 16.48 -1.11 -1.48
CA ASP A 8 17.30 -0.34 -0.54
C ASP A 8 17.16 -0.90 0.89
N PHE A 9 15.94 -1.25 1.33
CA PHE A 9 15.68 -1.89 2.61
C PHE A 9 16.44 -3.23 2.77
N LEU A 10 16.43 -4.09 1.75
CA LEU A 10 17.14 -5.37 1.80
C LEU A 10 18.65 -5.22 1.93
N LYS A 11 19.22 -4.18 1.33
CA LYS A 11 20.67 -3.85 1.50
C LYS A 11 20.97 -3.43 2.93
N GLU A 12 20.19 -2.48 3.47
CA GLU A 12 20.31 -2.04 4.87
C GLU A 12 20.11 -3.20 5.85
N TRP A 13 19.13 -4.08 5.59
CA TRP A 13 18.89 -5.29 6.37
C TRP A 13 20.13 -6.21 6.38
N LYS A 14 20.77 -6.44 5.23
CA LYS A 14 21.98 -7.26 5.13
C LYS A 14 23.16 -6.66 5.87
N GLU A 15 23.32 -5.34 5.84
CA GLU A 15 24.41 -4.62 6.51
C GLU A 15 24.27 -4.62 8.05
N ASN A 16 23.06 -4.85 8.55
CA ASN A 16 22.83 -4.96 9.99
C ASN A 16 23.36 -6.30 10.51
N GLU A 17 24.39 -6.24 11.38
CA GLU A 17 24.99 -7.44 11.98
C GLU A 17 24.01 -8.22 12.86
N ASP A 18 23.05 -7.53 13.49
CA ASP A 18 22.00 -8.10 14.34
C ASP A 18 20.71 -8.44 13.59
N ARG A 19 20.72 -8.43 12.25
CA ARG A 19 19.52 -8.69 11.43
C ARG A 19 18.77 -9.94 11.85
N LEU A 20 17.46 -9.82 11.83
CA LEU A 20 16.55 -10.93 12.11
C LEU A 20 16.11 -11.58 10.79
N PRO A 21 15.71 -12.87 10.82
CA PRO A 21 14.94 -13.45 9.73
C PRO A 21 13.80 -12.53 9.29
N LEU A 22 13.66 -12.35 7.99
CA LEU A 22 12.74 -11.36 7.42
C LEU A 22 11.50 -12.04 6.83
N ILE A 23 10.33 -11.48 7.09
CA ILE A 23 9.08 -11.85 6.42
C ILE A 23 8.59 -10.66 5.58
N VAL A 24 8.61 -10.81 4.26
CA VAL A 24 8.07 -9.83 3.31
C VAL A 24 6.62 -10.17 3.00
N LYS A 25 5.72 -9.32 3.50
CA LYS A 25 4.27 -9.46 3.32
C LYS A 25 3.75 -8.46 2.29
N GLY A 26 2.69 -8.79 1.61
CA GLY A 26 2.02 -7.86 0.70
C GLY A 26 1.00 -8.56 -0.19
N ALA A 27 0.20 -7.79 -0.93
CA ALA A 27 -0.77 -8.35 -1.86
C ALA A 27 -0.09 -9.25 -2.91
N ARG A 28 -0.88 -10.04 -3.61
CA ARG A 28 -0.35 -10.86 -4.71
C ARG A 28 0.09 -9.97 -5.88
N GLN A 29 1.07 -10.47 -6.65
CA GLN A 29 1.57 -9.86 -7.89
C GLN A 29 2.21 -8.47 -7.75
N ILE A 30 2.60 -8.05 -6.54
CA ILE A 30 3.31 -6.78 -6.31
C ILE A 30 4.83 -6.88 -6.44
N GLY A 31 5.38 -8.06 -6.81
CA GLY A 31 6.78 -8.25 -7.14
C GLY A 31 7.67 -8.73 -5.98
N LYS A 32 7.12 -9.27 -4.89
CA LYS A 32 7.88 -9.79 -3.73
C LYS A 32 8.99 -10.76 -4.14
N THR A 33 8.60 -11.86 -4.78
CA THR A 33 9.52 -12.92 -5.22
C THR A 33 10.64 -12.38 -6.12
N ALA A 34 10.29 -11.50 -7.06
CA ALA A 34 11.26 -10.94 -8.00
C ALA A 34 12.32 -10.07 -7.31
N SER A 35 11.92 -9.19 -6.39
CA SER A 35 12.85 -8.34 -5.63
C SER A 35 13.75 -9.16 -4.70
N ILE A 36 13.17 -10.14 -3.98
CA ILE A 36 13.95 -10.99 -3.07
C ILE A 36 14.95 -11.84 -3.84
N MET A 37 14.55 -12.48 -4.94
CA MET A 37 15.44 -13.30 -5.78
C MET A 37 16.57 -12.48 -6.39
N GLN A 38 16.31 -11.28 -6.89
CA GLN A 38 17.33 -10.38 -7.38
C GLN A 38 18.35 -10.04 -6.29
N PHE A 39 17.86 -9.62 -5.11
CA PHE A 39 18.71 -9.33 -3.96
C PHE A 39 19.55 -10.56 -3.53
N ALA A 40 18.93 -11.74 -3.45
CA ALA A 40 19.61 -12.97 -3.05
C ALA A 40 20.74 -13.33 -4.01
N ASN A 41 20.45 -13.31 -5.31
CA ASN A 41 21.45 -13.61 -6.36
C ASN A 41 22.60 -12.62 -6.40
N ASP A 42 22.34 -11.33 -6.12
CA ASP A 42 23.38 -10.30 -6.15
C ASP A 42 24.27 -10.32 -4.89
N ASN A 43 23.83 -10.93 -3.80
CA ASN A 43 24.46 -10.77 -2.49
C ASN A 43 24.94 -12.07 -1.82
N TYR A 44 24.55 -13.24 -2.33
CA TYR A 44 24.91 -14.54 -1.76
C TYR A 44 25.46 -15.47 -2.82
N LYS A 45 26.41 -16.31 -2.41
CA LYS A 45 26.98 -17.35 -3.29
C LYS A 45 25.96 -18.45 -3.58
N ASN A 46 25.22 -18.87 -2.55
CA ASN A 46 24.23 -19.91 -2.65
C ASN A 46 22.84 -19.37 -2.24
N VAL A 47 21.85 -19.64 -3.07
CA VAL A 47 20.47 -19.25 -2.84
C VAL A 47 19.61 -20.52 -2.80
N VAL A 48 19.07 -20.84 -1.63
CA VAL A 48 18.12 -21.96 -1.46
C VAL A 48 16.70 -21.39 -1.50
N ALA A 49 16.14 -21.31 -2.69
CA ALA A 49 14.78 -20.81 -2.91
C ALA A 49 13.78 -21.97 -2.98
N ILE A 50 12.84 -22.00 -2.05
CA ILE A 50 11.80 -23.01 -1.96
C ILE A 50 10.44 -22.33 -2.05
N ASN A 51 9.69 -22.62 -3.12
CA ASN A 51 8.31 -22.18 -3.28
C ASN A 51 7.35 -23.29 -2.84
N PHE A 52 6.66 -23.08 -1.74
CA PHE A 52 5.80 -24.11 -1.14
C PHE A 52 4.52 -24.42 -1.93
N VAL A 53 4.13 -23.59 -2.88
CA VAL A 53 3.03 -23.88 -3.81
C VAL A 53 3.50 -24.83 -4.91
N LEU A 54 4.68 -24.56 -5.48
CA LEU A 54 5.21 -25.32 -6.63
C LEU A 54 5.97 -26.59 -6.20
N GLN A 55 6.62 -26.54 -5.05
CA GLN A 55 7.51 -27.60 -4.57
C GLN A 55 6.95 -28.25 -3.29
N GLN A 56 5.77 -28.85 -3.41
CA GLN A 56 4.99 -29.41 -2.29
C GLN A 56 5.79 -30.38 -1.37
N LYS A 57 6.72 -31.14 -1.96
CA LYS A 57 7.57 -32.11 -1.20
C LYS A 57 8.43 -31.42 -0.13
N PHE A 58 8.78 -30.15 -0.32
CA PHE A 58 9.58 -29.41 0.66
C PHE A 58 8.80 -28.98 1.90
N LYS A 59 7.47 -29.13 1.94
CA LYS A 59 6.69 -28.89 3.16
C LYS A 59 7.09 -29.83 4.30
N SER A 60 7.57 -31.04 3.99
CA SER A 60 8.01 -32.03 4.96
C SER A 60 9.37 -31.73 5.60
N ILE A 61 10.09 -30.68 5.19
CA ILE A 61 11.40 -30.37 5.80
C ILE A 61 11.33 -30.03 7.30
N PHE A 62 10.14 -29.69 7.79
CA PHE A 62 9.87 -29.36 9.19
C PHE A 62 9.27 -30.50 10.01
N ASP A 63 9.05 -31.67 9.41
CA ASP A 63 8.38 -32.81 10.09
C ASP A 63 9.19 -33.38 11.23
N ASP A 64 10.53 -33.32 11.17
CA ASP A 64 11.46 -33.84 12.20
C ASP A 64 11.86 -32.77 13.23
N GLY A 65 11.34 -31.56 13.13
CA GLY A 65 11.65 -30.44 14.02
C GLY A 65 12.05 -29.18 13.28
N TYR A 66 12.26 -28.12 14.05
CA TYR A 66 12.52 -26.78 13.53
C TYR A 66 13.98 -26.34 13.67
N ASP A 67 14.86 -27.18 14.25
CA ASP A 67 16.27 -26.87 14.32
C ASP A 67 16.93 -26.86 12.93
N VAL A 68 17.95 -26.05 12.78
CA VAL A 68 18.58 -25.81 11.47
C VAL A 68 19.21 -27.07 10.91
N ASP A 69 19.82 -27.94 11.75
CA ASP A 69 20.45 -29.16 11.28
C ASP A 69 19.43 -30.17 10.72
N SER A 70 18.27 -30.31 11.36
CA SER A 70 17.16 -31.15 10.87
C SER A 70 16.60 -30.61 9.56
N VAL A 71 16.35 -29.29 9.48
CA VAL A 71 15.82 -28.62 8.26
C VAL A 71 16.81 -28.78 7.10
N VAL A 72 18.10 -28.52 7.32
CA VAL A 72 19.16 -28.64 6.31
C VAL A 72 19.30 -30.06 5.83
N ARG A 73 19.33 -31.04 6.75
CA ARG A 73 19.38 -32.45 6.40
C ARG A 73 18.21 -32.87 5.51
N ASN A 74 17.00 -32.46 5.85
CA ASN A 74 15.81 -32.80 5.07
C ASN A 74 15.81 -32.11 3.69
N ILE A 75 16.28 -30.88 3.59
CA ILE A 75 16.43 -30.16 2.31
C ILE A 75 17.40 -30.91 1.41
N THR A 76 18.59 -31.29 1.91
CA THR A 76 19.63 -31.99 1.14
C THR A 76 19.25 -33.45 0.84
N LEU A 77 18.41 -34.07 1.67
CA LEU A 77 17.83 -35.38 1.38
C LEU A 77 16.85 -35.31 0.18
N ILE A 78 16.05 -34.24 0.09
CA ILE A 78 15.12 -34.05 -1.01
C ILE A 78 15.84 -33.65 -2.31
N ASP A 79 16.87 -32.81 -2.17
CA ASP A 79 17.68 -32.31 -3.30
C ASP A 79 19.18 -32.28 -2.90
N PRO A 80 19.94 -33.33 -3.20
CA PRO A 80 21.36 -33.41 -2.86
C PRO A 80 22.23 -32.44 -3.67
N SER A 81 21.71 -31.76 -4.69
CA SER A 81 22.46 -30.74 -5.45
C SER A 81 22.56 -29.39 -4.75
N ILE A 82 21.82 -29.19 -3.67
CA ILE A 82 21.83 -27.94 -2.91
C ILE A 82 23.14 -27.81 -2.13
N GLU A 83 23.89 -26.78 -2.47
CA GLU A 83 25.13 -26.42 -1.78
C GLU A 83 24.85 -25.41 -0.68
N LEU A 84 25.45 -25.62 0.49
CA LEU A 84 25.29 -24.79 1.68
C LEU A 84 26.66 -24.33 2.18
N GLU A 85 26.83 -23.05 2.36
CA GLU A 85 28.04 -22.44 2.92
C GLU A 85 27.63 -21.44 4.02
N PRO A 86 28.00 -21.69 5.30
CA PRO A 86 27.72 -20.77 6.39
C PRO A 86 28.19 -19.35 6.08
N GLY A 87 27.34 -18.35 6.32
CA GLY A 87 27.61 -16.94 6.02
C GLY A 87 27.43 -16.51 4.56
N ASN A 88 27.38 -17.46 3.61
CA ASN A 88 27.26 -17.19 2.17
C ASN A 88 26.01 -17.82 1.52
N THR A 89 25.13 -18.38 2.32
CA THR A 89 23.87 -18.98 1.86
C THR A 89 22.70 -18.22 2.45
N ILE A 90 21.70 -17.93 1.61
CA ILE A 90 20.40 -17.42 2.02
C ILE A 90 19.31 -18.46 1.71
N PHE A 91 18.42 -18.68 2.67
CA PHE A 91 17.17 -19.41 2.45
C PHE A 91 16.08 -18.43 2.08
N PHE A 92 15.39 -18.71 0.99
CA PHE A 92 14.21 -17.97 0.57
C PHE A 92 12.98 -18.90 0.56
N PHE A 93 12.14 -18.76 1.57
CA PHE A 93 10.87 -19.49 1.68
C PHE A 93 9.75 -18.67 1.07
N ASP A 94 9.40 -18.99 -0.17
CA ASP A 94 8.38 -18.27 -0.95
C ASP A 94 7.00 -18.92 -0.78
N GLU A 95 5.96 -18.10 -0.79
CA GLU A 95 4.55 -18.50 -0.60
C GLU A 95 4.35 -19.24 0.77
N MET A 96 4.89 -18.63 1.84
CA MET A 96 4.89 -19.21 3.19
C MET A 96 3.48 -19.53 3.74
N GLN A 97 2.43 -18.92 3.20
CA GLN A 97 1.05 -19.23 3.59
C GLN A 97 0.64 -20.66 3.24
N ASP A 98 1.32 -21.31 2.31
CA ASP A 98 1.12 -22.72 1.97
C ASP A 98 1.95 -23.68 2.85
N CYS A 99 2.84 -23.16 3.70
CA CYS A 99 3.57 -23.89 4.74
C CYS A 99 3.79 -22.98 5.96
N PRO A 100 2.72 -22.64 6.72
CA PRO A 100 2.80 -21.66 7.82
C PRO A 100 3.78 -22.04 8.92
N VAL A 101 4.04 -23.34 9.12
CA VAL A 101 4.99 -23.85 10.13
C VAL A 101 6.43 -23.38 9.88
N CYS A 102 6.78 -22.92 8.68
CA CYS A 102 8.11 -22.34 8.42
C CYS A 102 8.39 -21.12 9.30
N ALA A 103 7.36 -20.36 9.72
CA ALA A 103 7.51 -19.26 10.64
C ALA A 103 8.04 -19.69 12.02
N THR A 104 7.74 -20.90 12.46
CA THR A 104 8.24 -21.46 13.72
C THR A 104 9.75 -21.69 13.69
N SER A 105 10.30 -22.03 12.52
CA SER A 105 11.74 -22.29 12.36
C SER A 105 12.61 -21.04 12.43
N LEU A 106 12.05 -19.83 12.22
CA LEU A 106 12.83 -18.59 12.11
C LEU A 106 13.63 -18.28 13.38
N LYS A 107 13.08 -18.58 14.55
CA LYS A 107 13.80 -18.47 15.82
C LYS A 107 15.06 -19.33 15.85
N ALA A 108 14.95 -20.58 15.38
CA ALA A 108 16.09 -21.49 15.32
C ALA A 108 17.18 -20.99 14.36
N PHE A 109 16.79 -20.47 13.20
CA PHE A 109 17.74 -19.87 12.25
C PHE A 109 18.46 -18.65 12.84
N LYS A 110 17.76 -17.77 13.58
CA LYS A 110 18.40 -16.62 14.24
C LYS A 110 19.39 -17.05 15.30
N ILE A 111 19.05 -18.03 16.13
CA ILE A 111 19.92 -18.54 17.20
C ILE A 111 21.15 -19.25 16.63
N ASP A 112 20.95 -20.06 15.57
CA ASP A 112 22.03 -20.79 14.89
C ASP A 112 23.01 -19.84 14.20
N GLY A 113 22.51 -18.82 13.49
CA GLY A 113 23.29 -17.75 12.88
C GLY A 113 24.12 -18.12 11.65
N ARG A 114 24.13 -19.38 11.20
CA ARG A 114 24.88 -19.78 10.00
C ARG A 114 24.30 -19.28 8.70
N TYR A 115 23.00 -19.08 8.63
CA TYR A 115 22.28 -18.80 7.39
C TYR A 115 21.31 -17.65 7.57
N ASP A 116 21.22 -16.80 6.58
CA ASP A 116 20.17 -15.78 6.49
C ASP A 116 18.88 -16.39 5.94
N VAL A 117 17.72 -15.88 6.39
CA VAL A 117 16.41 -16.35 5.95
C VAL A 117 15.51 -15.18 5.60
N VAL A 118 14.92 -15.25 4.42
CA VAL A 118 13.83 -14.36 3.99
C VAL A 118 12.64 -15.22 3.60
N CYS A 119 11.47 -14.88 4.12
CA CYS A 119 10.20 -15.47 3.72
C CYS A 119 9.40 -14.48 2.92
N SER A 120 8.58 -14.94 2.00
CA SER A 120 7.53 -14.12 1.41
C SER A 120 6.16 -14.78 1.53
N GLY A 121 5.13 -13.96 1.61
CA GLY A 121 3.77 -14.47 1.65
C GLY A 121 2.72 -13.44 1.29
N SER A 122 1.62 -13.93 0.74
CA SER A 122 0.43 -13.12 0.51
C SER A 122 -0.26 -12.81 1.83
N LEU A 123 -0.64 -11.55 2.05
CA LEU A 123 -1.43 -11.13 3.21
C LEU A 123 -2.75 -11.90 3.33
N MET A 124 -3.37 -12.27 2.21
CA MET A 124 -4.63 -13.03 2.19
C MET A 124 -4.50 -14.45 2.76
N GLY A 125 -3.35 -15.08 2.57
CA GLY A 125 -3.15 -16.48 2.91
C GLY A 125 -2.43 -16.72 4.23
N ILE A 126 -1.91 -15.69 4.89
CA ILE A 126 -1.20 -15.86 6.15
C ILE A 126 -2.21 -16.05 7.28
N ASN A 127 -2.51 -17.29 7.59
CA ASN A 127 -3.34 -17.65 8.75
C ASN A 127 -2.44 -17.96 9.95
N TYR A 128 -2.31 -17.00 10.86
CA TYR A 128 -1.48 -17.15 12.06
C TYR A 128 -1.99 -18.20 13.06
N GLN A 129 -3.22 -18.70 12.90
CA GLN A 129 -3.79 -19.74 13.78
C GLN A 129 -3.15 -21.10 13.55
N GLU A 130 -2.53 -21.34 12.39
CA GLU A 130 -1.84 -22.60 12.06
C GLU A 130 -0.35 -22.59 12.45
N ILE A 131 0.15 -21.50 13.02
CA ILE A 131 1.55 -21.35 13.42
C ILE A 131 1.68 -21.70 14.89
N GLU A 132 2.41 -22.78 15.20
CA GLU A 132 2.68 -23.23 16.59
C GLU A 132 3.41 -22.17 17.41
N SER A 133 4.37 -21.49 16.79
CA SER A 133 5.10 -20.37 17.38
C SER A 133 5.40 -19.33 16.30
N ASN A 134 5.02 -18.09 16.53
CA ASN A 134 5.22 -17.00 15.56
C ASN A 134 6.62 -16.37 15.66
N SER A 135 7.59 -17.05 16.26
CA SER A 135 8.97 -16.56 16.44
C SER A 135 9.04 -15.10 16.94
N VAL A 136 8.18 -14.74 17.88
CA VAL A 136 8.09 -13.39 18.44
C VAL A 136 9.44 -12.95 18.99
N GLY A 137 9.90 -11.75 18.56
CA GLY A 137 11.22 -11.21 18.94
C GLY A 137 12.40 -11.79 18.14
N TYR A 138 12.16 -12.72 17.22
CA TYR A 138 13.20 -13.38 16.40
C TYR A 138 12.95 -13.24 14.90
N LYS A 139 12.07 -12.33 14.50
CA LYS A 139 11.77 -12.02 13.10
C LYS A 139 11.47 -10.54 12.93
N GLU A 140 11.67 -10.06 11.73
CA GLU A 140 11.29 -8.73 11.26
C GLU A 140 10.24 -8.85 10.16
N ASP A 141 9.26 -7.96 10.15
CA ASP A 141 8.23 -7.92 9.12
C ASP A 141 8.41 -6.68 8.24
N TYR A 142 8.37 -6.87 6.92
CA TYR A 142 8.31 -5.79 5.94
C TYR A 142 7.04 -5.88 5.12
N THR A 143 6.26 -4.81 5.09
CA THR A 143 5.05 -4.74 4.25
C THR A 143 5.39 -4.07 2.93
N MET A 144 5.33 -4.86 1.85
CA MET A 144 5.52 -4.38 0.49
C MET A 144 4.18 -4.00 -0.13
N HIS A 145 4.16 -2.88 -0.85
CA HIS A 145 2.99 -2.38 -1.57
C HIS A 145 3.17 -2.48 -3.08
N SER A 146 2.12 -2.26 -3.86
CA SER A 146 2.28 -1.93 -5.27
C SER A 146 3.13 -0.66 -5.41
N MET A 147 3.71 -0.43 -6.59
CA MET A 147 4.62 0.70 -6.79
C MET A 147 3.94 2.02 -6.43
N ASP A 148 4.62 2.84 -5.64
CA ASP A 148 4.19 4.21 -5.39
C ASP A 148 4.61 5.14 -6.53
N PHE A 149 4.26 6.42 -6.44
CA PHE A 149 4.55 7.36 -7.52
C PHE A 149 6.07 7.60 -7.70
N GLU A 150 6.86 7.54 -6.62
CA GLU A 150 8.32 7.64 -6.71
C GLU A 150 8.92 6.47 -7.49
N GLU A 151 8.50 5.24 -7.16
CA GLU A 151 8.93 4.03 -7.88
C GLU A 151 8.47 4.06 -9.36
N PHE A 152 7.28 4.62 -9.63
CA PHE A 152 6.81 4.85 -10.99
C PHE A 152 7.68 5.86 -11.74
N LEU A 153 8.11 6.96 -11.08
CA LEU A 153 9.06 7.90 -11.66
C LEU A 153 10.40 7.24 -11.97
N TRP A 154 10.92 6.38 -11.07
CA TRP A 154 12.13 5.60 -11.35
C TRP A 154 11.97 4.68 -12.56
N ALA A 155 10.82 4.01 -12.69
CA ALA A 155 10.51 3.17 -13.85
C ALA A 155 10.45 3.97 -15.17
N LYS A 156 10.09 5.26 -15.09
CA LYS A 156 10.10 6.21 -16.22
C LYS A 156 11.47 6.83 -16.49
N GLY A 157 12.51 6.48 -15.71
CA GLY A 157 13.88 6.94 -15.89
C GLY A 157 14.28 8.18 -15.07
N TYR A 158 13.43 8.65 -14.17
CA TYR A 158 13.79 9.72 -13.22
C TYR A 158 14.58 9.13 -12.04
N ASP A 159 15.57 9.83 -11.57
CA ASP A 159 16.43 9.39 -10.47
C ASP A 159 16.01 9.97 -9.10
N SER A 160 16.68 9.51 -8.05
CA SER A 160 16.44 10.01 -6.69
C SER A 160 16.84 11.48 -6.53
N ALA A 161 17.82 11.99 -7.29
CA ALA A 161 18.21 13.39 -7.25
C ALA A 161 17.11 14.30 -7.81
N PHE A 162 16.36 13.83 -8.82
CA PHE A 162 15.17 14.55 -9.30
C PHE A 162 14.11 14.68 -8.20
N VAL A 163 13.81 13.59 -7.51
CA VAL A 163 12.85 13.58 -6.41
C VAL A 163 13.30 14.48 -5.26
N GLU A 164 14.60 14.48 -4.93
CA GLU A 164 15.17 15.36 -3.90
C GLU A 164 14.96 16.84 -4.23
N ARG A 165 15.18 17.26 -5.48
CA ARG A 165 14.90 18.65 -5.92
C ARG A 165 13.43 19.04 -5.76
N LEU A 166 12.48 18.11 -6.00
CA LEU A 166 11.06 18.36 -5.76
C LEU A 166 10.79 18.56 -4.26
N PHE A 167 11.39 17.72 -3.43
CA PHE A 167 11.26 17.83 -1.98
C PHE A 167 11.83 19.15 -1.44
N GLU A 168 13.03 19.55 -1.88
CA GLU A 168 13.64 20.85 -1.52
C GLU A 168 12.72 22.02 -1.88
N LYS A 169 12.07 21.99 -3.06
CA LYS A 169 11.09 23.01 -3.46
C LYS A 169 9.85 23.03 -2.56
N MET A 170 9.37 21.87 -2.09
CA MET A 170 8.28 21.82 -1.12
C MET A 170 8.67 22.49 0.21
N VAL A 171 9.84 22.13 0.75
CA VAL A 171 10.32 22.67 2.03
C VAL A 171 10.56 24.17 1.98
N SER A 172 11.17 24.66 0.89
CA SER A 172 11.45 26.10 0.65
C SER A 172 10.24 26.90 0.14
N VAL A 173 9.11 26.22 -0.12
CA VAL A 173 7.90 26.85 -0.73
C VAL A 173 8.22 27.56 -2.05
N THR A 174 9.06 26.91 -2.87
CA THR A 174 9.46 27.43 -4.18
C THR A 174 8.58 26.82 -5.27
N PRO A 175 7.86 27.63 -6.08
CA PRO A 175 7.04 27.11 -7.16
C PRO A 175 7.84 26.32 -8.18
N LEU A 176 7.20 25.26 -8.73
CA LEU A 176 7.70 24.54 -9.89
C LEU A 176 7.58 25.39 -11.14
N SER A 177 8.44 25.18 -12.13
CA SER A 177 8.31 25.79 -13.45
C SER A 177 7.05 25.26 -14.17
N SER A 178 6.58 25.99 -15.19
CA SER A 178 5.46 25.53 -16.01
C SER A 178 5.73 24.17 -16.66
N LEU A 179 6.98 23.96 -17.12
CA LEU A 179 7.39 22.68 -17.70
C LEU A 179 7.34 21.53 -16.67
N GLU A 180 7.83 21.76 -15.44
CA GLU A 180 7.74 20.77 -14.36
C GLU A 180 6.28 20.43 -14.02
N MET A 181 5.41 21.45 -13.94
CA MET A 181 3.99 21.24 -13.69
C MET A 181 3.31 20.40 -14.78
N ASP A 182 3.60 20.68 -16.06
CA ASP A 182 3.02 19.97 -17.19
C ASP A 182 3.51 18.52 -17.27
N VAL A 183 4.82 18.32 -17.16
CA VAL A 183 5.42 16.97 -17.23
C VAL A 183 4.97 16.09 -16.06
N LEU A 184 5.10 16.61 -14.83
CA LEU A 184 4.71 15.84 -13.64
C LEU A 184 3.19 15.61 -13.58
N GLY A 185 2.39 16.57 -14.00
CA GLY A 185 0.95 16.41 -14.12
C GLY A 185 0.57 15.31 -15.11
N GLY A 186 1.27 15.23 -16.24
CA GLY A 186 1.13 14.14 -17.22
C GLY A 186 1.50 12.78 -16.66
N LEU A 187 2.68 12.67 -16.04
CA LEU A 187 3.14 11.44 -15.39
C LEU A 187 2.21 10.98 -14.27
N PHE A 188 1.65 11.90 -13.52
CA PHE A 188 0.70 11.57 -12.47
C PHE A 188 -0.64 11.04 -13.02
N ARG A 189 -1.14 11.61 -14.13
CA ARG A 189 -2.31 11.05 -14.81
C ARG A 189 -2.02 9.63 -15.32
N ASP A 190 -0.86 9.41 -15.93
CA ASP A 190 -0.44 8.08 -16.35
C ASP A 190 -0.43 7.11 -15.17
N TYR A 191 0.14 7.51 -14.02
CA TYR A 191 0.15 6.71 -12.81
C TYR A 191 -1.25 6.41 -12.27
N MET A 192 -2.17 7.38 -12.28
CA MET A 192 -3.57 7.12 -11.86
C MET A 192 -4.25 6.07 -12.73
N ILE A 193 -3.95 6.03 -14.03
CA ILE A 193 -4.54 5.09 -14.98
C ILE A 193 -3.86 3.71 -14.90
N VAL A 194 -2.54 3.70 -14.92
CA VAL A 194 -1.72 2.48 -14.91
C VAL A 194 -1.69 1.83 -13.53
N GLY A 195 -1.67 2.65 -12.48
CA GLY A 195 -1.46 2.22 -11.12
C GLY A 195 -0.02 1.82 -10.85
N GLY A 196 0.18 1.07 -9.76
CA GLY A 196 1.48 0.61 -9.29
C GLY A 196 1.70 -0.90 -9.38
N MET A 197 0.82 -1.66 -10.04
CA MET A 197 1.05 -3.10 -10.23
C MET A 197 2.24 -3.32 -11.18
N PRO A 198 3.33 -3.99 -10.72
CA PRO A 198 4.60 -4.01 -11.48
C PRO A 198 4.48 -4.54 -12.91
N ALA A 199 3.65 -5.57 -13.12
CA ALA A 199 3.43 -6.11 -14.47
C ALA A 199 2.77 -5.08 -15.41
N VAL A 200 1.82 -4.29 -14.89
CA VAL A 200 1.13 -3.25 -15.66
C VAL A 200 2.08 -2.09 -15.95
N VAL A 201 2.83 -1.64 -14.94
CA VAL A 201 3.84 -0.58 -15.10
C VAL A 201 4.92 -0.99 -16.11
N SER A 202 5.41 -2.23 -16.03
CA SER A 202 6.41 -2.77 -16.96
C SER A 202 5.88 -2.78 -18.40
N LEU A 203 4.63 -3.20 -18.60
CA LEU A 203 3.98 -3.21 -19.92
C LEU A 203 3.85 -1.79 -20.48
N PHE A 204 3.39 -0.85 -19.66
CA PHE A 204 3.25 0.56 -20.03
C PHE A 204 4.59 1.19 -20.40
N VAL A 205 5.63 0.98 -19.59
CA VAL A 205 6.98 1.53 -19.85
C VAL A 205 7.57 0.92 -21.13
N LYS A 206 7.44 -0.41 -21.31
CA LYS A 206 7.94 -1.12 -22.50
C LYS A 206 7.28 -0.64 -23.79
N ASN A 207 5.95 -0.46 -23.77
CA ASN A 207 5.18 -0.09 -24.95
C ASN A 207 5.19 1.44 -25.21
N GLY A 208 5.52 2.24 -24.20
CA GLY A 208 5.39 3.71 -24.27
C GLY A 208 3.94 4.22 -24.38
N ASN A 209 2.95 3.35 -24.14
CA ASN A 209 1.53 3.65 -24.25
C ASN A 209 0.69 2.68 -23.40
N PHE A 210 -0.64 2.88 -23.34
CA PHE A 210 -1.57 2.10 -22.51
C PHE A 210 -2.01 0.76 -23.15
N SER A 211 -1.47 0.36 -24.30
CA SER A 211 -1.91 -0.86 -24.98
C SER A 211 -1.75 -2.09 -24.09
N GLY A 212 -2.84 -2.81 -23.85
CA GLY A 212 -2.89 -4.03 -23.05
C GLY A 212 -2.98 -3.81 -21.53
N THR A 213 -2.79 -2.58 -21.02
CA THR A 213 -2.81 -2.32 -19.57
C THR A 213 -4.17 -2.62 -18.94
N LEU A 214 -5.26 -2.17 -19.58
CA LEU A 214 -6.62 -2.41 -19.08
C LEU A 214 -6.94 -3.91 -18.99
N LYS A 215 -6.59 -4.68 -20.03
CA LYS A 215 -6.80 -6.13 -20.03
C LYS A 215 -6.06 -6.80 -18.88
N MET A 216 -4.81 -6.40 -18.63
CA MET A 216 -4.00 -6.95 -17.54
C MET A 216 -4.56 -6.54 -16.17
N GLN A 217 -4.98 -5.29 -15.98
CA GLN A 217 -5.59 -4.82 -14.73
C GLN A 217 -6.91 -5.53 -14.44
N ARG A 218 -7.75 -5.76 -15.44
CA ARG A 218 -9.00 -6.52 -15.29
C ARG A 218 -8.75 -7.98 -14.92
N GLN A 219 -7.70 -8.60 -15.47
CA GLN A 219 -7.30 -9.94 -15.04
C GLN A 219 -6.87 -9.94 -13.56
N LEU A 220 -6.11 -8.94 -13.11
CA LEU A 220 -5.75 -8.81 -11.70
C LEU A 220 -6.96 -8.68 -10.77
N LEU A 221 -7.99 -7.94 -11.18
CA LEU A 221 -9.24 -7.85 -10.41
C LEU A 221 -9.94 -9.19 -10.28
N LEU A 222 -9.98 -9.99 -11.36
CA LEU A 222 -10.52 -11.36 -11.34
C LEU A 222 -9.69 -12.27 -10.45
N ASP A 223 -8.37 -12.21 -10.55
CA ASP A 223 -7.44 -13.00 -9.72
C ASP A 223 -7.66 -12.70 -8.22
N TYR A 224 -7.88 -11.43 -7.85
CA TYR A 224 -8.21 -11.06 -6.47
C TYR A 224 -9.57 -11.61 -6.01
N GLU A 225 -10.59 -11.64 -6.87
CA GLU A 225 -11.88 -12.28 -6.55
C GLU A 225 -11.73 -13.79 -6.33
N GLU A 226 -10.91 -14.46 -7.13
CA GLU A 226 -10.60 -15.88 -6.96
C GLU A 226 -9.85 -16.12 -5.64
N ASP A 227 -8.90 -15.26 -5.29
CA ASP A 227 -8.18 -15.32 -4.03
C ASP A 227 -9.09 -15.11 -2.81
N ILE A 228 -10.03 -14.18 -2.87
CA ILE A 228 -11.06 -14.02 -1.84
C ILE A 228 -11.80 -15.35 -1.65
N THR A 229 -12.14 -16.03 -2.75
CA THR A 229 -12.84 -17.32 -2.69
C THR A 229 -11.99 -18.40 -2.05
N LYS A 230 -10.68 -18.40 -2.31
CA LYS A 230 -9.74 -19.40 -1.78
C LYS A 230 -9.42 -19.19 -0.30
N TYR A 231 -9.15 -17.95 0.11
CA TYR A 231 -8.53 -17.66 1.41
C TYR A 231 -9.49 -17.14 2.48
N ALA A 232 -10.70 -16.68 2.14
CA ALA A 232 -11.68 -16.20 3.11
C ALA A 232 -12.37 -17.36 3.84
N GLN A 233 -11.59 -18.15 4.59
CA GLN A 233 -12.13 -19.27 5.36
C GLN A 233 -12.84 -18.79 6.61
N GLY A 234 -13.97 -19.42 6.94
CA GLY A 234 -14.77 -19.08 8.11
C GLY A 234 -15.58 -17.79 8.01
N LEU A 235 -15.44 -17.04 6.91
CA LEU A 235 -16.22 -15.84 6.61
C LEU A 235 -17.15 -16.08 5.42
N ASP A 236 -18.22 -15.29 5.35
CA ASP A 236 -19.11 -15.30 4.19
C ASP A 236 -18.43 -14.66 2.97
N LYS A 237 -17.93 -15.51 2.08
CA LYS A 237 -17.24 -15.10 0.84
C LYS A 237 -18.11 -14.24 -0.05
N GLY A 238 -19.43 -14.50 -0.06
CA GLY A 238 -20.40 -13.69 -0.80
C GLY A 238 -20.45 -12.26 -0.29
N LYS A 239 -20.41 -12.08 1.03
CA LYS A 239 -20.37 -10.73 1.66
C LYS A 239 -19.08 -10.00 1.32
N ILE A 240 -17.92 -10.67 1.38
CA ILE A 240 -16.63 -10.08 1.05
C ILE A 240 -16.61 -9.60 -0.40
N LYS A 241 -17.03 -10.45 -1.35
CA LYS A 241 -17.14 -10.09 -2.77
C LYS A 241 -18.10 -8.93 -2.98
N ASN A 242 -19.21 -8.95 -2.29
CA ASN A 242 -20.22 -7.90 -2.41
C ASN A 242 -19.68 -6.54 -1.95
N VAL A 243 -18.98 -6.48 -0.82
CA VAL A 243 -18.29 -5.27 -0.35
C VAL A 243 -17.25 -4.81 -1.39
N TYR A 244 -16.39 -5.72 -1.83
CA TYR A 244 -15.33 -5.43 -2.80
C TYR A 244 -15.88 -4.83 -4.11
N ASN A 245 -16.94 -5.42 -4.66
CA ASN A 245 -17.54 -4.98 -5.92
C ASN A 245 -18.33 -3.65 -5.81
N HIS A 246 -18.64 -3.19 -4.59
CA HIS A 246 -19.35 -1.93 -4.38
C HIS A 246 -18.46 -0.74 -4.01
N ILE A 247 -17.15 -0.92 -3.87
CA ILE A 247 -16.23 0.16 -3.49
C ILE A 247 -16.32 1.34 -4.49
N SER A 248 -16.22 1.05 -5.79
CA SER A 248 -16.30 2.07 -6.84
C SER A 248 -17.64 2.81 -6.85
N VAL A 249 -18.74 2.10 -6.57
CA VAL A 249 -20.09 2.68 -6.51
C VAL A 249 -20.20 3.72 -5.40
N PHE A 250 -19.70 3.42 -4.21
CA PHE A 250 -19.75 4.36 -3.07
C PHE A 250 -18.80 5.54 -3.23
N LEU A 251 -17.64 5.34 -3.84
CA LEU A 251 -16.71 6.44 -4.14
C LEU A 251 -17.29 7.43 -5.13
N GLY A 252 -18.15 6.99 -6.05
CA GLY A 252 -18.85 7.85 -7.02
C GLY A 252 -19.99 8.69 -6.45
N GLN A 253 -20.39 8.49 -5.18
CA GLN A 253 -21.48 9.24 -4.55
C GLN A 253 -20.97 10.52 -3.86
N ASP A 254 -21.83 11.53 -3.70
CA ASP A 254 -21.51 12.75 -2.93
C ASP A 254 -21.14 12.43 -1.48
N ASN A 255 -21.82 11.46 -0.86
CA ASN A 255 -21.42 10.88 0.41
C ASN A 255 -20.66 9.58 0.18
N LYS A 256 -19.33 9.63 0.14
CA LYS A 256 -18.45 8.49 -0.09
C LYS A 256 -18.38 7.50 1.10
N LYS A 257 -19.09 7.76 2.17
CA LYS A 257 -19.20 6.86 3.32
C LYS A 257 -19.78 5.53 2.89
N PHE A 258 -19.10 4.44 3.22
CA PHE A 258 -19.55 3.09 2.88
C PHE A 258 -20.79 2.70 3.71
N GLN A 259 -21.87 2.33 3.06
CA GLN A 259 -23.17 2.04 3.70
C GLN A 259 -23.62 0.61 3.38
N ILE A 260 -23.37 -0.30 4.32
CA ILE A 260 -23.70 -1.73 4.17
C ILE A 260 -25.18 -1.98 3.87
N SER A 261 -26.10 -1.20 4.45
CA SER A 261 -27.52 -1.30 4.19
C SER A 261 -27.93 -1.06 2.72
N LYS A 262 -27.07 -0.41 1.94
CA LYS A 262 -27.31 -0.14 0.52
C LYS A 262 -26.79 -1.21 -0.42
N ILE A 263 -25.89 -2.10 0.05
CA ILE A 263 -25.33 -3.17 -0.78
C ILE A 263 -26.16 -4.46 -0.77
N ALA A 264 -26.94 -4.67 0.30
CA ALA A 264 -27.84 -5.81 0.39
C ALA A 264 -29.10 -5.42 1.18
N HIS A 265 -30.26 -5.75 0.63
CA HIS A 265 -31.55 -5.44 1.27
C HIS A 265 -31.64 -6.09 2.66
N GLY A 266 -31.89 -5.28 3.69
CA GLY A 266 -31.97 -5.74 5.07
C GLY A 266 -30.64 -6.05 5.75
N ALA A 267 -29.49 -5.82 5.08
CA ALA A 267 -28.17 -6.04 5.66
C ALA A 267 -27.91 -5.11 6.86
N ARG A 268 -27.36 -5.69 7.92
CA ARG A 268 -26.98 -4.96 9.14
C ARG A 268 -25.46 -4.89 9.24
N SER A 269 -24.92 -3.74 9.69
CA SER A 269 -23.47 -3.55 9.83
C SER A 269 -22.79 -4.65 10.65
N ARG A 270 -23.47 -5.18 11.69
CA ARG A 270 -22.94 -6.27 12.54
C ARG A 270 -22.68 -7.58 11.77
N GLU A 271 -23.38 -7.81 10.65
CA GLU A 271 -23.24 -9.03 9.84
C GLU A 271 -22.03 -8.97 8.91
N TYR A 272 -21.45 -7.77 8.74
CA TYR A 272 -20.28 -7.48 7.92
C TYR A 272 -19.05 -7.12 8.76
N VAL A 273 -19.14 -7.21 10.11
CA VAL A 273 -17.97 -7.12 10.98
C VAL A 273 -16.97 -8.21 10.57
N GLY A 274 -15.71 -7.85 10.46
CA GLY A 274 -14.68 -8.75 9.96
C GLY A 274 -14.56 -8.81 8.43
N THR A 275 -15.61 -8.50 7.65
CA THR A 275 -15.53 -8.45 6.18
C THR A 275 -14.58 -7.35 5.70
N VAL A 276 -14.76 -6.13 6.21
CA VAL A 276 -13.92 -4.97 5.88
C VAL A 276 -12.52 -5.13 6.46
N GLU A 277 -12.43 -5.61 7.70
CA GLU A 277 -11.15 -5.93 8.34
C GLU A 277 -10.37 -6.96 7.52
N TRP A 278 -11.03 -8.03 7.08
CA TRP A 278 -10.38 -9.04 6.24
C TRP A 278 -9.85 -8.45 4.93
N LEU A 279 -10.62 -7.61 4.23
CA LEU A 279 -10.18 -6.94 3.00
C LEU A 279 -8.99 -5.99 3.24
N SER A 280 -8.99 -5.31 4.38
CA SER A 280 -7.88 -4.44 4.80
C SER A 280 -6.62 -5.25 5.09
N ASP A 281 -6.75 -6.32 5.89
CA ASP A 281 -5.64 -7.20 6.27
C ASP A 281 -5.09 -7.98 5.07
N ALA A 282 -5.97 -8.35 4.13
CA ALA A 282 -5.59 -8.94 2.85
C ALA A 282 -4.79 -8.00 1.93
N GLY A 283 -4.73 -6.72 2.25
CA GLY A 283 -3.99 -5.74 1.47
C GLY A 283 -4.69 -5.30 0.18
N ILE A 284 -6.02 -5.46 0.08
CA ILE A 284 -6.82 -5.11 -1.11
C ILE A 284 -7.37 -3.70 -1.02
N VAL A 285 -7.76 -3.26 0.18
CA VAL A 285 -8.38 -1.96 0.41
C VAL A 285 -7.66 -1.16 1.48
N ASN A 286 -7.81 0.16 1.38
CA ASN A 286 -7.48 1.10 2.44
C ASN A 286 -8.78 1.53 3.13
N VAL A 287 -8.85 1.37 4.44
CA VAL A 287 -9.98 1.83 5.25
C VAL A 287 -9.65 3.22 5.79
N CYS A 288 -10.54 4.18 5.54
CA CYS A 288 -10.44 5.53 6.06
C CYS A 288 -11.59 5.76 7.05
N HIS A 289 -11.27 5.88 8.35
CA HIS A 289 -12.28 6.02 9.40
C HIS A 289 -12.68 7.47 9.65
N CYS A 290 -13.95 7.70 9.96
CA CYS A 290 -14.43 9.02 10.36
C CYS A 290 -13.98 9.34 11.80
N LEU A 291 -13.36 10.51 12.01
CA LEU A 291 -13.07 11.00 13.35
C LEU A 291 -14.37 11.38 14.06
N ALA A 292 -14.49 11.01 15.33
CA ALA A 292 -15.58 11.46 16.20
C ALA A 292 -15.37 12.94 16.60
N HIS A 293 -14.13 13.33 16.83
CA HIS A 293 -13.71 14.70 17.15
C HIS A 293 -12.43 15.07 16.41
N ILE A 294 -12.27 16.34 16.07
CA ILE A 294 -11.05 16.86 15.43
C ILE A 294 -10.03 17.21 16.52
N SER A 295 -9.34 16.21 17.03
CA SER A 295 -8.34 16.32 18.08
C SER A 295 -7.38 15.13 18.07
N LEU A 296 -6.25 15.26 18.76
CA LEU A 296 -5.33 14.15 19.03
C LEU A 296 -5.76 13.37 20.31
N PRO A 297 -5.45 12.06 20.41
CA PRO A 297 -4.80 11.21 19.41
C PRO A 297 -5.79 10.69 18.35
N LEU A 298 -5.36 10.56 17.11
CA LEU A 298 -6.22 10.08 16.01
C LEU A 298 -6.74 8.66 16.27
N LYS A 299 -5.86 7.73 16.64
CA LYS A 299 -6.17 6.30 16.78
C LYS A 299 -7.17 5.99 17.91
N GLY A 300 -7.32 6.88 18.88
CA GLY A 300 -8.29 6.73 19.98
C GLY A 300 -9.61 7.48 19.74
N ASN A 301 -9.79 8.11 18.60
CA ASN A 301 -10.81 9.13 18.38
C ASN A 301 -11.55 8.98 17.05
N TYR A 302 -11.87 7.76 16.65
CA TYR A 302 -12.63 7.51 15.42
C TYR A 302 -13.86 6.64 15.69
N ASP A 303 -14.86 6.74 14.82
CA ASP A 303 -16.03 5.88 14.81
C ASP A 303 -15.77 4.64 13.92
N PRO A 304 -15.64 3.43 14.49
CA PRO A 304 -15.36 2.22 13.72
C PRO A 304 -16.49 1.84 12.76
N LYS A 305 -17.69 2.40 12.93
CA LYS A 305 -18.85 2.13 12.09
C LYS A 305 -18.99 3.10 10.92
N SER A 306 -18.17 4.14 10.90
CA SER A 306 -18.19 5.18 9.88
C SER A 306 -16.88 5.24 9.13
N TYR A 307 -16.87 4.78 7.90
CA TYR A 307 -15.66 4.68 7.10
C TYR A 307 -15.94 4.85 5.61
N LYS A 308 -14.87 5.20 4.87
CA LYS A 308 -14.75 5.11 3.42
C LYS A 308 -13.82 3.96 3.07
N LEU A 309 -14.01 3.35 1.91
CA LEU A 309 -13.11 2.32 1.37
C LEU A 309 -12.48 2.81 0.08
N TYR A 310 -11.17 2.68 -0.01
CA TYR A 310 -10.39 2.98 -1.21
C TYR A 310 -9.71 1.71 -1.72
N TYR A 311 -9.50 1.62 -3.04
CA TYR A 311 -8.61 0.61 -3.60
C TYR A 311 -7.16 0.91 -3.19
N LYS A 312 -6.39 -0.12 -2.87
CA LYS A 312 -4.93 0.00 -2.64
C LYS A 312 -4.12 0.28 -3.90
N ASP A 313 -4.76 0.33 -5.04
CA ASP A 313 -4.15 0.71 -6.31
C ASP A 313 -5.18 1.45 -7.16
N THR A 314 -4.89 2.71 -7.48
CA THR A 314 -5.84 3.56 -8.21
C THR A 314 -6.04 3.09 -9.65
N GLY A 315 -5.04 2.46 -10.27
CA GLY A 315 -5.19 1.85 -11.59
C GLY A 315 -6.23 0.74 -11.59
N LEU A 316 -6.33 -0.03 -10.51
CA LEU A 316 -7.38 -1.06 -10.35
C LEU A 316 -8.77 -0.43 -10.15
N LEU A 317 -8.86 0.69 -9.43
CA LEU A 317 -10.12 1.45 -9.35
C LEU A 317 -10.59 1.87 -10.75
N VAL A 318 -9.73 2.49 -11.52
CA VAL A 318 -10.05 2.93 -12.89
C VAL A 318 -10.43 1.75 -13.78
N ALA A 319 -9.72 0.64 -13.70
CA ALA A 319 -10.00 -0.58 -14.47
C ALA A 319 -11.31 -1.26 -14.06
N SER A 320 -11.82 -1.03 -12.86
CA SER A 320 -13.10 -1.56 -12.38
C SER A 320 -14.32 -0.80 -12.94
N LEU A 321 -14.09 0.34 -13.61
CA LEU A 321 -15.12 1.15 -14.23
C LEU A 321 -15.43 0.70 -15.66
N ASP A 322 -16.22 1.50 -16.39
CA ASP A 322 -16.50 1.29 -17.80
C ASP A 322 -15.23 1.22 -18.63
N GLU A 323 -15.29 0.49 -19.76
CA GLU A 323 -14.10 0.24 -20.60
C GLU A 323 -13.46 1.54 -21.10
N GLU A 324 -14.28 2.54 -21.38
CA GLU A 324 -13.86 3.84 -21.89
C GLU A 324 -13.24 4.74 -20.82
N SER A 325 -13.35 4.39 -19.54
CA SER A 325 -12.90 5.23 -18.43
C SER A 325 -11.42 5.55 -18.45
N GLN A 326 -10.56 4.63 -18.89
CA GLN A 326 -9.14 4.91 -19.06
C GLN A 326 -8.89 6.00 -20.11
N GLU A 327 -9.58 5.91 -21.27
CA GLU A 327 -9.45 6.92 -22.32
C GLU A 327 -9.98 8.28 -21.88
N ASP A 328 -11.12 8.28 -21.24
CA ASP A 328 -11.70 9.50 -20.70
C ASP A 328 -10.75 10.19 -19.70
N MET A 329 -10.08 9.45 -18.83
CA MET A 329 -9.09 10.00 -17.92
C MET A 329 -7.84 10.48 -18.65
N ARG A 330 -7.40 9.77 -19.68
CA ARG A 330 -6.25 10.14 -20.48
C ARG A 330 -6.46 11.51 -21.16
N VAL A 331 -7.63 11.73 -21.72
CA VAL A 331 -8.00 13.01 -22.34
C VAL A 331 -8.47 14.08 -21.34
N ASN A 332 -8.35 13.79 -20.05
CA ASN A 332 -8.74 14.70 -18.95
C ASN A 332 -10.20 15.17 -19.02
N LYS A 333 -11.09 14.28 -19.45
CA LYS A 333 -12.52 14.55 -19.50
C LYS A 333 -13.09 14.82 -18.10
N ASN A 334 -14.08 15.65 -18.01
CA ASN A 334 -14.71 15.96 -16.72
C ASN A 334 -15.74 14.87 -16.37
N TYR A 335 -15.52 14.15 -15.26
CA TYR A 335 -16.43 13.13 -14.72
C TYR A 335 -17.33 13.65 -13.60
N GLY A 336 -17.37 14.95 -13.35
CA GLY A 336 -18.10 15.50 -12.21
C GLY A 336 -17.54 14.94 -10.89
N THR A 337 -18.43 14.41 -10.05
CA THR A 337 -18.11 13.88 -8.72
C THR A 337 -17.09 12.72 -8.75
N TYR A 338 -17.10 11.90 -9.80
CA TYR A 338 -16.21 10.74 -9.89
C TYR A 338 -14.73 11.14 -10.08
N LYS A 339 -14.45 12.25 -10.75
CA LYS A 339 -13.08 12.78 -10.85
C LYS A 339 -12.49 13.06 -9.46
N GLY A 340 -13.28 13.65 -8.57
CA GLY A 340 -12.89 13.87 -7.18
C GLY A 340 -12.61 12.56 -6.43
N ALA A 341 -13.41 11.50 -6.70
CA ALA A 341 -13.22 10.19 -6.11
C ALA A 341 -11.88 9.54 -6.48
N VAL A 342 -11.47 9.62 -7.74
CA VAL A 342 -10.19 9.08 -8.20
C VAL A 342 -9.01 9.81 -7.58
N TYR A 343 -9.05 11.15 -7.52
CA TYR A 343 -8.00 11.94 -6.85
C TYR A 343 -7.94 11.65 -5.34
N GLU A 344 -9.09 11.51 -4.69
CA GLU A 344 -9.14 11.15 -3.27
C GLU A 344 -8.59 9.74 -3.02
N ASN A 345 -8.90 8.78 -3.89
CA ASN A 345 -8.36 7.43 -3.80
C ASN A 345 -6.83 7.40 -3.96
N VAL A 346 -6.27 8.09 -4.96
CA VAL A 346 -4.82 8.09 -5.17
C VAL A 346 -4.08 8.78 -4.04
N VAL A 347 -4.61 9.85 -3.49
CA VAL A 347 -4.04 10.53 -2.32
C VAL A 347 -4.11 9.63 -1.09
N GLY A 348 -5.25 8.99 -0.83
CA GLY A 348 -5.41 8.04 0.27
C GLY A 348 -4.42 6.87 0.16
N ASP A 349 -4.26 6.30 -1.02
CA ASP A 349 -3.28 5.24 -1.27
C ASP A 349 -1.83 5.72 -1.07
N MET A 350 -1.49 6.92 -1.54
CA MET A 350 -0.17 7.52 -1.31
C MET A 350 0.12 7.75 0.18
N LEU A 351 -0.85 8.21 0.96
CA LEU A 351 -0.71 8.38 2.40
C LEU A 351 -0.52 7.03 3.11
N ALA A 352 -1.33 6.03 2.74
CA ALA A 352 -1.21 4.67 3.29
C ALA A 352 0.16 4.03 2.97
N LYS A 353 0.68 4.20 1.75
CA LYS A 353 2.02 3.73 1.35
C LYS A 353 3.17 4.43 2.10
N GLN A 354 2.93 5.63 2.63
CA GLN A 354 3.85 6.32 3.54
C GLN A 354 3.70 5.89 5.01
N GLY A 355 2.79 4.95 5.31
CA GLY A 355 2.59 4.37 6.63
C GLY A 355 1.62 5.14 7.53
N TYR A 356 0.76 5.97 6.95
CA TYR A 356 -0.32 6.62 7.68
C TYR A 356 -1.56 5.72 7.75
N ASP A 357 -2.18 5.63 8.93
CA ASP A 357 -3.58 5.25 9.06
C ASP A 357 -4.44 6.38 8.51
N LEU A 358 -5.54 6.07 7.83
CA LEU A 358 -6.35 7.06 7.16
C LEU A 358 -7.56 7.46 8.01
N TYR A 359 -7.75 8.77 8.13
CA TYR A 359 -8.89 9.37 8.83
C TYR A 359 -9.47 10.51 8.03
N PHE A 360 -10.80 10.67 8.07
CA PHE A 360 -11.54 11.80 7.53
C PHE A 360 -12.47 12.38 8.59
N TYR A 361 -13.09 13.50 8.30
CA TYR A 361 -14.14 14.05 9.15
C TYR A 361 -15.31 14.52 8.31
N ARG A 362 -16.49 14.16 8.74
CA ARG A 362 -17.75 14.68 8.22
C ARG A 362 -18.79 14.69 9.32
N ASN A 363 -19.43 15.83 9.52
CA ASN A 363 -20.55 15.97 10.45
C ASN A 363 -21.83 16.21 9.65
N GLU A 364 -22.83 15.34 9.82
CA GLU A 364 -24.12 15.46 9.13
C GLU A 364 -24.90 16.73 9.53
N LYS A 365 -24.60 17.29 10.72
CA LYS A 365 -25.23 18.50 11.27
C LYS A 365 -24.50 19.80 10.88
N SER A 366 -23.38 19.71 10.21
CA SER A 366 -22.55 20.85 9.82
C SER A 366 -22.03 20.71 8.40
N THR A 367 -21.59 21.83 7.83
CA THR A 367 -20.92 21.86 6.52
C THR A 367 -19.41 21.57 6.60
N LEU A 368 -18.91 21.18 7.78
CA LEU A 368 -17.50 20.90 7.98
C LEU A 368 -17.19 19.47 7.53
N GLU A 369 -16.38 19.37 6.50
CA GLU A 369 -15.90 18.12 5.94
C GLU A 369 -14.41 18.24 5.63
N MET A 370 -13.63 17.17 5.87
CA MET A 370 -12.20 17.10 5.57
C MET A 370 -11.84 15.72 5.06
N ASP A 371 -11.11 15.67 3.95
CA ASP A 371 -10.84 14.43 3.24
C ASP A 371 -9.89 13.52 4.00
N PHE A 372 -8.79 14.08 4.54
CA PHE A 372 -7.84 13.32 5.35
C PHE A 372 -7.29 14.11 6.52
N PHE A 373 -6.84 13.39 7.53
CA PHE A 373 -6.04 13.91 8.63
C PHE A 373 -4.79 13.05 8.80
N ILE A 374 -3.65 13.69 8.88
CA ILE A 374 -2.39 13.08 9.32
C ILE A 374 -1.85 13.82 10.53
N ARG A 375 -0.79 13.31 11.13
CA ARG A 375 -0.15 13.98 12.26
C ARG A 375 1.36 13.84 12.21
N ASP A 376 2.05 14.79 12.84
CA ASP A 376 3.38 14.61 13.40
C ASP A 376 3.29 14.39 14.93
N ILE A 377 4.41 14.63 15.65
CA ILE A 377 4.46 14.47 17.12
C ILE A 377 3.47 15.41 17.85
N GLN A 378 3.30 16.65 17.37
CA GLN A 378 2.58 17.71 18.08
C GLN A 378 1.39 18.29 17.31
N THR A 379 1.29 18.04 16.03
CA THR A 379 0.36 18.75 15.15
C THR A 379 -0.57 17.77 14.42
N LEU A 380 -1.86 18.08 14.49
CA LEU A 380 -2.89 17.49 13.66
C LEU A 380 -2.98 18.28 12.34
N ILE A 381 -2.87 17.62 11.21
CA ILE A 381 -2.76 18.25 9.90
C ILE A 381 -3.95 17.82 9.03
N PRO A 382 -4.93 18.71 8.82
CA PRO A 382 -6.01 18.47 7.87
C PRO A 382 -5.50 18.56 6.43
N ILE A 383 -5.96 17.64 5.59
CA ILE A 383 -5.64 17.58 4.16
C ILE A 383 -6.93 17.62 3.36
N GLU A 384 -7.08 18.63 2.51
CA GLU A 384 -8.20 18.76 1.59
C GLU A 384 -7.75 18.48 0.15
N VAL A 385 -8.46 17.58 -0.52
CA VAL A 385 -8.20 17.17 -1.91
C VAL A 385 -9.26 17.80 -2.80
N LYS A 386 -8.87 18.67 -3.74
CA LYS A 386 -9.76 19.33 -4.66
C LYS A 386 -9.45 18.98 -6.12
N ALA A 387 -10.45 18.51 -6.85
CA ALA A 387 -10.32 18.21 -8.28
C ALA A 387 -10.02 19.46 -9.14
N SER A 388 -10.22 20.65 -8.59
CA SER A 388 -9.93 21.96 -9.17
C SER A 388 -9.57 22.96 -8.07
N ASP A 389 -9.28 24.22 -8.41
CA ASP A 389 -8.99 25.27 -7.42
C ASP A 389 -10.28 25.85 -6.80
N ASN A 390 -11.11 24.98 -6.25
CA ASN A 390 -12.33 25.39 -5.57
C ASN A 390 -12.04 25.92 -4.16
N ALA A 391 -12.99 26.69 -3.63
CA ALA A 391 -12.90 27.25 -2.28
C ALA A 391 -12.72 26.18 -1.21
N THR A 392 -11.82 26.45 -0.26
CA THR A 392 -11.43 25.55 0.84
C THR A 392 -12.02 26.03 2.16
N LYS A 393 -13.36 26.14 2.24
CA LYS A 393 -14.05 26.69 3.43
C LYS A 393 -13.77 25.89 4.69
N SER A 394 -13.78 24.57 4.60
CA SER A 394 -13.49 23.68 5.75
C SER A 394 -12.05 23.80 6.21
N LEU A 395 -11.09 23.75 5.29
CA LEU A 395 -9.67 23.89 5.62
C LEU A 395 -9.39 25.26 6.25
N SER A 396 -9.98 26.35 5.71
CA SER A 396 -9.85 27.70 6.24
C SER A 396 -10.41 27.83 7.67
N LYS A 397 -11.51 27.14 7.98
CA LYS A 397 -12.07 27.09 9.35
C LYS A 397 -11.16 26.33 10.30
N LEU A 398 -10.63 25.18 9.89
CA LEU A 398 -9.76 24.35 10.73
C LEU A 398 -8.42 25.04 11.05
N THR A 399 -7.91 25.86 10.12
CA THR A 399 -6.63 26.55 10.25
C THR A 399 -6.74 28.02 10.68
N ALA A 400 -7.90 28.41 11.21
CA ALA A 400 -8.17 29.82 11.60
C ALA A 400 -7.36 30.29 12.83
N ASN A 401 -6.78 29.39 13.63
CA ASN A 401 -6.05 29.67 14.86
C ASN A 401 -6.85 30.48 15.88
N ASP A 402 -8.16 30.24 15.95
CA ASP A 402 -9.11 30.88 16.87
C ASP A 402 -9.27 30.17 18.22
N GLY A 403 -8.41 29.19 18.50
CA GLY A 403 -8.43 28.37 19.71
C GLY A 403 -9.42 27.21 19.68
N LYS A 404 -10.24 27.08 18.64
CA LYS A 404 -11.23 26.02 18.52
C LYS A 404 -10.61 24.64 18.22
N TYR A 405 -9.51 24.62 17.48
CA TYR A 405 -8.76 23.42 17.12
C TYR A 405 -7.29 23.59 17.51
N PRO A 406 -6.95 23.48 18.80
CA PRO A 406 -5.62 23.83 19.30
C PRO A 406 -4.50 22.92 18.80
N ASP A 407 -4.83 21.69 18.37
CA ASP A 407 -3.86 20.74 17.82
C ASP A 407 -3.47 21.06 16.36
N ILE A 408 -4.22 21.94 15.67
CA ILE A 408 -3.98 22.28 14.28
C ILE A 408 -3.15 23.56 14.18
N ARG A 409 -1.94 23.46 13.65
CA ARG A 409 -1.05 24.61 13.40
C ARG A 409 -1.09 25.07 11.95
N TYR A 410 -1.24 24.14 11.03
CA TYR A 410 -1.38 24.38 9.59
C TYR A 410 -2.15 23.25 8.93
N GLY A 411 -2.54 23.45 7.69
CA GLY A 411 -3.19 22.43 6.86
C GLY A 411 -2.50 22.27 5.52
N ILE A 412 -3.00 21.36 4.70
CA ILE A 412 -2.51 21.08 3.34
C ILE A 412 -3.68 21.01 2.38
N LYS A 413 -3.58 21.73 1.28
CA LYS A 413 -4.48 21.64 0.12
C LYS A 413 -3.75 20.94 -1.02
N LEU A 414 -4.31 19.85 -1.52
CA LEU A 414 -3.85 19.15 -2.71
C LEU A 414 -4.80 19.48 -3.87
N CYS A 415 -4.27 20.07 -4.92
CA CYS A 415 -5.06 20.50 -6.11
C CYS A 415 -4.16 20.59 -7.34
N ASN A 416 -4.66 21.19 -8.40
CA ASN A 416 -3.91 21.45 -9.65
C ASN A 416 -3.05 22.70 -9.64
N LYS A 417 -2.96 23.40 -8.50
CA LYS A 417 -2.15 24.62 -8.35
C LYS A 417 -0.72 24.28 -7.92
N ASN A 418 0.18 25.22 -8.18
CA ASN A 418 1.58 25.14 -7.84
C ASN A 418 1.81 25.26 -6.32
N ILE A 419 3.04 24.99 -5.89
CA ILE A 419 3.50 25.12 -4.51
C ILE A 419 3.25 26.56 -4.01
N GLY A 420 2.63 26.67 -2.83
CA GLY A 420 2.37 27.95 -2.18
C GLY A 420 2.05 27.78 -0.69
N PHE A 421 2.08 28.92 0.03
CA PHE A 421 1.68 29.00 1.43
C PHE A 421 1.00 30.36 1.69
N ASN A 422 -0.15 30.35 2.33
CA ASN A 422 -0.94 31.55 2.57
C ASN A 422 -0.95 32.02 4.04
N GLY A 423 -0.01 31.51 4.86
CA GLY A 423 0.04 31.77 6.30
C GLY A 423 -0.79 30.82 7.16
N LYS A 424 -1.67 30.00 6.54
CA LYS A 424 -2.55 29.04 7.26
C LYS A 424 -2.39 27.61 6.76
N PHE A 425 -2.30 27.43 5.45
CA PHE A 425 -2.11 26.13 4.86
C PHE A 425 -1.19 26.17 3.64
N TYR A 426 -0.51 25.05 3.39
CA TYR A 426 0.28 24.82 2.19
C TYR A 426 -0.63 24.36 1.05
N THR A 427 -0.32 24.79 -0.16
CA THR A 427 -0.91 24.25 -1.39
C THR A 427 0.14 23.50 -2.14
N PHE A 428 -0.15 22.26 -2.51
CA PHE A 428 0.72 21.43 -3.33
C PHE A 428 -0.04 20.82 -4.51
N PRO A 429 0.60 20.66 -5.67
CA PRO A 429 0.07 19.80 -6.72
C PRO A 429 -0.11 18.36 -6.19
N TYR A 430 -1.13 17.65 -6.65
CA TYR A 430 -1.42 16.26 -6.22
C TYR A 430 -0.21 15.34 -6.28
N PHE A 431 0.60 15.46 -7.34
CA PHE A 431 1.75 14.59 -7.58
C PHE A 431 2.85 14.71 -6.52
N LEU A 432 2.80 15.70 -5.64
CA LEU A 432 3.71 15.81 -4.50
C LEU A 432 3.22 15.12 -3.23
N ALA A 433 2.01 14.53 -3.24
CA ALA A 433 1.44 13.88 -2.06
C ALA A 433 2.30 12.71 -1.53
N PHE A 434 3.08 12.06 -2.39
CA PHE A 434 4.00 10.98 -1.98
C PHE A 434 5.17 11.45 -1.11
N LEU A 435 5.42 12.75 -1.02
CA LEU A 435 6.48 13.35 -0.21
C LEU A 435 5.97 13.96 1.11
N LEU A 436 4.67 13.87 1.41
CA LEU A 436 4.08 14.56 2.56
C LEU A 436 4.66 14.12 3.90
N LYS A 437 4.98 12.83 4.07
CA LYS A 437 5.59 12.37 5.33
C LYS A 437 6.97 12.97 5.56
N ARG A 438 7.77 13.07 4.52
CA ARG A 438 9.09 13.74 4.58
C ARG A 438 8.91 15.22 4.88
N PHE A 439 7.98 15.89 4.17
CA PHE A 439 7.68 17.32 4.37
C PHE A 439 7.24 17.63 5.81
N VAL A 440 6.32 16.85 6.36
CA VAL A 440 5.80 17.03 7.71
C VAL A 440 6.87 16.86 8.77
N ARG A 441 7.86 15.98 8.55
CA ARG A 441 8.99 15.78 9.48
C ARG A 441 9.99 16.92 9.49
N GLU A 442 10.05 17.72 8.42
CA GLU A 442 10.93 18.88 8.30
C GLU A 442 10.29 20.18 8.88
N LYS A 443 9.00 20.18 9.17
CA LYS A 443 8.23 21.32 9.71
C LYS A 443 7.97 21.21 11.19
#